data_9e7b7d125549091ca40f3210748d6138
#
_entry.id   9e7b7d125549091ca40f3210748d6138
#
_cell.length_a   1.000
_cell.length_b   1.000
_cell.length_c   1.000
_cell.angle_alpha   90.00
_cell.angle_beta   90.00
_cell.angle_gamma   90.00
#
_symmetry.space_group_name_H-M   'P 1'
#
loop_
_entity.id
_entity.type
_entity.pdbx_description
1 polymer ?
#
loop_
_entity_poly.entity_id
_entity_poly.type
_entity_poly.pdbx_seq_one_letter_code
_entity_poly.pdbx_strand_id
1 'polypeptide(L)'
;REGRDALAVLLLRRPRVETVGRPVRFSVPIPPGTIYAPGPVSRGLSVSPDGTRLAVEAISNGRRRLFLRPLDSEKFTELEGTLGASAHFWSPDSRFIAFFADGKVKKVPAAGGPAEELCPASIDWVGTWGRDGTILLSQIPPGEPGIFRVSDRGGEPVRVLGVDPSDPVALLWPQFLPDGRHFLFQALTPNGKSRELRVGSLDSRDVRAITQLASRFEYAEPDYLIYVRDNALFAQPFDAKKAVLSGEPTLLAENVHHFFGPGHAAFSVSQAGVIAYQAAETPVRLVWLDRRGRELGVLGQPAVVHFVRISPSGNRIAVDIEDSRFGTSDLWVFEAASGASTRLTSGQIDESAPVWTPDGARLVFRVDDKGPPDIAEMIVGSPGSERSLLILPGVQQSEDISPDGRRLVFLNDAASTADIWLASLEGDHQPKPWLRSPFDERNPRFSPDGRWIAYDSDESGTREVYVALTEGAGEKKRISPSGGRAPRWSRDGKELFYAAPDDSIVAVPVTSGATFRTGPGLSLFRVETGVRNFDVSPDGSRFLVTTPLEKSPESPIRVILNWTAAMKKEK
;
A
#
# COMPACT_ATOMS: atom_id res chain seq x y z
N ARG A 1 39.68 -35.01 -63.93
CA ARG A 1 38.84 -35.96 -63.15
C ARG A 1 38.74 -35.45 -61.78
N GLU A 2 37.64 -34.78 -61.59
CA GLU A 2 37.34 -33.91 -60.51
C GLU A 2 36.76 -34.72 -59.31
N GLY A 3 37.36 -34.54 -58.16
CA GLY A 3 36.75 -34.98 -56.89
C GLY A 3 36.29 -33.73 -56.12
N ARG A 4 35.01 -33.57 -55.94
CA ARG A 4 34.42 -32.52 -55.11
C ARG A 4 34.42 -33.00 -53.64
N ASP A 5 35.21 -32.38 -52.83
CA ASP A 5 35.17 -32.53 -51.37
C ASP A 5 34.00 -31.73 -50.83
N ALA A 6 33.01 -32.42 -50.33
CA ALA A 6 31.88 -31.84 -49.56
C ALA A 6 32.32 -31.68 -48.12
N LEU A 7 32.60 -30.47 -47.69
CA LEU A 7 32.88 -30.10 -46.31
C LEU A 7 31.57 -30.08 -45.51
N ALA A 8 31.32 -31.14 -44.74
CA ALA A 8 30.18 -31.20 -43.80
C ALA A 8 30.51 -30.34 -42.57
N VAL A 9 29.89 -29.17 -42.48
CA VAL A 9 29.95 -28.35 -41.27
C VAL A 9 29.06 -29.00 -40.19
N LEU A 10 29.68 -29.74 -39.30
CA LEU A 10 29.05 -30.21 -38.07
C LEU A 10 28.86 -29.03 -37.14
N LEU A 11 27.65 -28.49 -37.11
CA LEU A 11 27.21 -27.58 -36.05
C LEU A 11 27.16 -28.34 -34.72
N LEU A 12 28.26 -28.32 -34.00
CA LEU A 12 28.30 -28.74 -32.60
C LEU A 12 27.35 -27.85 -31.80
N ARG A 13 26.14 -28.30 -31.60
CA ARG A 13 25.29 -27.79 -30.53
C ARG A 13 25.99 -28.06 -29.21
N ARG A 14 26.65 -27.05 -28.66
CA ARG A 14 27.13 -27.10 -27.27
C ARG A 14 25.92 -27.47 -26.39
N PRO A 15 25.99 -28.52 -25.59
CA PRO A 15 24.94 -28.77 -24.61
C PRO A 15 24.89 -27.55 -23.72
N ARG A 16 23.71 -26.92 -23.64
CA ARG A 16 23.43 -25.92 -22.64
C ARG A 16 23.55 -26.65 -21.30
N VAL A 17 24.63 -26.40 -20.58
CA VAL A 17 24.76 -26.86 -19.20
C VAL A 17 23.65 -26.13 -18.46
N GLU A 18 22.50 -26.81 -18.26
CA GLU A 18 21.52 -26.38 -17.29
C GLU A 18 22.18 -26.50 -15.92
N THR A 19 22.78 -25.43 -15.45
CA THR A 19 23.09 -25.29 -14.03
C THR A 19 21.75 -25.25 -13.31
N VAL A 20 21.33 -26.41 -12.79
CA VAL A 20 20.18 -26.51 -11.88
C VAL A 20 20.62 -25.83 -10.59
N GLY A 21 20.62 -24.50 -10.59
CA GLY A 21 20.88 -23.71 -9.41
C GLY A 21 19.74 -23.88 -8.43
N ARG A 22 20.04 -24.04 -7.15
CA ARG A 22 19.01 -23.98 -6.09
C ARG A 22 18.39 -22.58 -6.08
N PRO A 23 17.12 -22.43 -5.64
CA PRO A 23 16.55 -21.11 -5.42
C PRO A 23 17.41 -20.31 -4.43
N VAL A 24 17.77 -19.08 -4.80
CA VAL A 24 18.49 -18.16 -3.91
C VAL A 24 17.52 -17.10 -3.42
N ARG A 25 17.49 -16.85 -2.10
CA ARG A 25 16.61 -15.88 -1.48
C ARG A 25 17.41 -14.80 -0.76
N PHE A 26 17.04 -13.55 -0.97
CA PHE A 26 17.65 -12.42 -0.27
C PHE A 26 16.66 -11.26 -0.13
N SER A 27 17.02 -10.31 0.75
CA SER A 27 16.24 -9.10 1.00
C SER A 27 16.84 -7.92 0.25
N VAL A 28 15.97 -7.03 -0.23
CA VAL A 28 16.35 -5.77 -0.87
C VAL A 28 15.84 -4.62 0.00
N PRO A 29 16.71 -3.73 0.51
CA PRO A 29 16.26 -2.55 1.23
C PRO A 29 15.47 -1.63 0.30
N ILE A 30 14.67 -0.74 0.88
CA ILE A 30 14.07 0.37 0.12
C ILE A 30 15.14 1.39 -0.27
N PRO A 31 14.90 2.25 -1.27
CA PRO A 31 15.83 3.32 -1.61
C PRO A 31 16.11 4.21 -0.39
N PRO A 32 17.39 4.52 -0.09
CA PRO A 32 17.73 5.33 1.08
C PRO A 32 17.03 6.70 1.08
N GLY A 33 16.54 7.14 2.24
CA GLY A 33 15.86 8.42 2.40
C GLY A 33 14.47 8.48 1.77
N THR A 34 13.88 7.33 1.45
CA THR A 34 12.53 7.24 0.88
C THR A 34 11.59 6.43 1.77
N ILE A 35 10.30 6.55 1.50
CA ILE A 35 9.25 5.72 2.11
C ILE A 35 8.70 4.81 1.00
N TYR A 36 8.72 3.49 1.22
CA TYR A 36 8.04 2.56 0.34
C TYR A 36 6.53 2.73 0.50
N ALA A 37 5.86 3.14 -0.56
CA ALA A 37 4.44 3.42 -0.53
C ALA A 37 3.80 2.98 -1.86
N PRO A 38 3.48 1.69 -2.01
CA PRO A 38 2.71 1.24 -3.15
C PRO A 38 1.32 1.91 -3.13
N GLY A 39 0.84 2.34 -4.29
CA GLY A 39 -0.53 2.83 -4.42
C GLY A 39 -1.54 1.67 -4.28
N PRO A 40 -2.82 1.96 -4.06
CA PRO A 40 -3.86 0.94 -3.81
C PRO A 40 -4.06 -0.05 -4.97
N VAL A 41 -3.73 0.34 -6.19
CA VAL A 41 -3.72 -0.53 -7.38
C VAL A 41 -2.31 -0.70 -7.96
N SER A 42 -1.29 -0.19 -7.28
CA SER A 42 0.09 -0.29 -7.73
C SER A 42 0.75 -1.55 -7.22
N ARG A 43 1.57 -2.18 -8.06
CA ARG A 43 2.42 -3.30 -7.64
C ARG A 43 3.47 -2.89 -6.60
N GLY A 44 3.78 -1.58 -6.51
CA GLY A 44 4.84 -1.03 -5.69
C GLY A 44 6.24 -1.44 -6.13
N LEU A 45 6.36 -2.62 -6.76
CA LEU A 45 7.60 -3.17 -7.27
C LEU A 45 7.36 -3.98 -8.56
N SER A 46 8.38 -4.04 -9.44
CA SER A 46 8.38 -4.97 -10.58
C SER A 46 9.80 -5.36 -11.00
N VAL A 47 9.97 -6.62 -11.36
CA VAL A 47 11.23 -7.12 -11.93
C VAL A 47 11.19 -6.98 -13.45
N SER A 48 12.31 -6.55 -14.06
CA SER A 48 12.43 -6.50 -15.51
C SER A 48 12.27 -7.91 -16.13
N PRO A 49 11.68 -8.05 -17.32
CA PRO A 49 11.51 -9.35 -17.98
C PRO A 49 12.79 -10.17 -18.11
N ASP A 50 13.94 -9.52 -18.32
CA ASP A 50 15.27 -10.16 -18.36
C ASP A 50 15.80 -10.59 -16.98
N GLY A 51 15.11 -10.24 -15.89
CA GLY A 51 15.45 -10.59 -14.51
C GLY A 51 16.66 -9.85 -13.94
N THR A 52 17.12 -8.76 -14.57
CA THR A 52 18.35 -8.07 -14.16
C THR A 52 18.12 -6.85 -13.28
N ARG A 53 16.91 -6.27 -13.29
CA ARG A 53 16.61 -5.02 -12.59
C ARG A 53 15.30 -5.10 -11.82
N LEU A 54 15.27 -4.41 -10.69
CA LEU A 54 14.08 -4.18 -9.86
C LEU A 54 13.69 -2.70 -9.97
N ALA A 55 12.45 -2.43 -10.32
CA ALA A 55 11.82 -1.11 -10.20
C ALA A 55 10.98 -1.06 -8.93
N VAL A 56 11.07 0.06 -8.21
CA VAL A 56 10.37 0.27 -6.93
C VAL A 56 9.72 1.64 -6.93
N GLU A 57 8.46 1.71 -6.51
CA GLU A 57 7.77 2.96 -6.22
C GLU A 57 8.09 3.39 -4.79
N ALA A 58 8.59 4.60 -4.63
CA ALA A 58 8.84 5.16 -3.31
C ALA A 58 8.57 6.66 -3.29
N ILE A 59 8.25 7.19 -2.12
CA ILE A 59 8.10 8.61 -1.87
C ILE A 59 9.47 9.18 -1.49
N SER A 60 9.92 10.15 -2.27
CA SER A 60 11.11 10.95 -2.03
C SER A 60 10.72 12.42 -2.05
N ASN A 61 11.08 13.17 -1.00
CA ASN A 61 10.70 14.58 -0.85
C ASN A 61 9.18 14.82 -1.04
N GLY A 62 8.36 14.00 -0.35
CA GLY A 62 6.90 14.08 -0.38
C GLY A 62 6.24 13.68 -1.70
N ARG A 63 6.98 13.17 -2.69
CA ARG A 63 6.46 12.84 -4.00
C ARG A 63 6.83 11.45 -4.45
N ARG A 64 5.86 10.73 -5.02
CA ARG A 64 6.07 9.39 -5.56
C ARG A 64 6.94 9.43 -6.81
N ARG A 65 7.89 8.47 -6.89
CA ARG A 65 8.83 8.32 -8.01
C ARG A 65 9.20 6.86 -8.20
N LEU A 66 9.78 6.53 -9.34
CA LEU A 66 10.35 5.23 -9.61
C LEU A 66 11.86 5.24 -9.34
N PHE A 67 12.30 4.19 -8.69
CA PHE A 67 13.70 3.90 -8.43
C PHE A 67 14.07 2.57 -9.07
N LEU A 68 15.21 2.54 -9.77
CA LEU A 68 15.74 1.31 -10.36
C LEU A 68 16.95 0.82 -9.60
N ARG A 69 17.03 -0.50 -9.43
CA ARG A 69 18.19 -1.17 -8.88
C ARG A 69 18.57 -2.38 -9.75
N PRO A 70 19.79 -2.46 -10.30
CA PRO A 70 20.35 -3.70 -10.84
C PRO A 70 20.43 -4.75 -9.71
N LEU A 71 20.06 -6.00 -9.98
CA LEU A 71 20.08 -7.05 -8.94
C LEU A 71 21.50 -7.48 -8.54
N ASP A 72 22.48 -7.14 -9.34
CA ASP A 72 23.93 -7.31 -9.07
C ASP A 72 24.56 -6.09 -8.38
N SER A 73 23.77 -5.09 -8.00
CA SER A 73 24.19 -3.85 -7.33
C SER A 73 23.37 -3.58 -6.08
N GLU A 74 23.94 -2.85 -5.13
CA GLU A 74 23.20 -2.36 -3.95
C GLU A 74 22.60 -0.97 -4.15
N LYS A 75 22.93 -0.28 -5.26
CA LYS A 75 22.55 1.11 -5.49
C LYS A 75 21.22 1.20 -6.22
N PHE A 76 20.31 2.00 -5.64
CA PHE A 76 19.15 2.51 -6.34
C PHE A 76 19.49 3.80 -7.08
N THR A 77 18.92 3.96 -8.25
CA THR A 77 18.97 5.20 -9.04
C THR A 77 17.53 5.70 -9.24
N GLU A 78 17.28 6.94 -8.88
CA GLU A 78 16.02 7.60 -9.20
C GLU A 78 15.88 7.71 -10.73
N LEU A 79 14.71 7.33 -11.25
CA LEU A 79 14.43 7.45 -12.67
C LEU A 79 13.82 8.82 -12.96
N GLU A 80 14.57 9.68 -13.61
CA GLU A 80 14.13 11.03 -13.97
C GLU A 80 12.83 11.00 -14.80
N GLY A 81 12.00 12.03 -14.68
CA GLY A 81 10.73 12.14 -15.40
C GLY A 81 9.58 11.29 -14.84
N THR A 82 9.78 10.61 -13.69
CA THR A 82 8.77 9.73 -13.07
C THR A 82 8.04 10.35 -11.87
N LEU A 83 8.00 11.67 -11.80
CA LEU A 83 7.27 12.37 -10.75
C LEU A 83 5.78 12.01 -10.77
N GLY A 84 5.22 11.60 -9.63
CA GLY A 84 3.84 11.14 -9.51
C GLY A 84 3.58 9.74 -10.08
N ALA A 85 4.62 9.00 -10.45
CA ALA A 85 4.48 7.69 -11.09
C ALA A 85 3.79 6.67 -10.18
N SER A 86 2.84 5.94 -10.74
CA SER A 86 2.16 4.81 -10.13
C SER A 86 1.89 3.69 -11.14
N ALA A 87 1.56 2.49 -10.65
CA ALA A 87 1.12 1.34 -11.45
C ALA A 87 2.01 1.04 -12.67
N HIS A 88 3.31 1.04 -12.46
CA HIS A 88 4.31 0.87 -13.51
C HIS A 88 4.41 -0.59 -14.02
N PHE A 89 4.82 -0.75 -15.29
CA PHE A 89 5.07 -2.04 -15.92
C PHE A 89 6.15 -1.92 -17.02
N TRP A 90 6.87 -3.02 -17.24
CA TRP A 90 8.00 -3.08 -18.16
C TRP A 90 7.57 -3.34 -19.61
N SER A 91 8.36 -2.82 -20.56
CA SER A 91 8.36 -3.34 -21.93
C SER A 91 8.96 -4.75 -21.97
N PRO A 92 8.52 -5.63 -22.89
CA PRO A 92 8.98 -7.02 -22.96
C PRO A 92 10.49 -7.17 -23.19
N ASP A 93 11.13 -6.17 -23.80
CA ASP A 93 12.58 -6.11 -24.05
C ASP A 93 13.38 -5.50 -22.89
N SER A 94 12.73 -5.17 -21.78
CA SER A 94 13.34 -4.56 -20.59
C SER A 94 13.97 -3.17 -20.81
N ARG A 95 13.63 -2.49 -21.91
CA ARG A 95 14.24 -1.19 -22.27
C ARG A 95 13.46 0.00 -21.77
N PHE A 96 12.15 -0.15 -21.56
CA PHE A 96 11.27 0.92 -21.14
C PHE A 96 10.41 0.48 -19.93
N ILE A 97 9.97 1.49 -19.18
CA ILE A 97 8.93 1.35 -18.15
C ILE A 97 7.79 2.28 -18.51
N ALA A 98 6.58 1.75 -18.60
CA ALA A 98 5.37 2.54 -18.68
C ALA A 98 4.80 2.75 -17.26
N PHE A 99 4.16 3.89 -17.02
CA PHE A 99 3.60 4.26 -15.72
C PHE A 99 2.48 5.29 -15.90
N PHE A 100 1.69 5.47 -14.85
CA PHE A 100 0.62 6.48 -14.80
C PHE A 100 1.08 7.67 -13.98
N ALA A 101 0.91 8.87 -14.53
CA ALA A 101 1.16 10.14 -13.84
C ALA A 101 0.42 11.28 -14.53
N ASP A 102 -0.06 12.27 -13.77
CA ASP A 102 -0.70 13.50 -14.27
C ASP A 102 -1.87 13.27 -15.23
N GLY A 103 -2.68 12.23 -14.99
CA GLY A 103 -3.81 11.87 -15.86
C GLY A 103 -3.41 11.27 -17.22
N LYS A 104 -2.22 10.68 -17.32
CA LYS A 104 -1.67 10.12 -18.56
C LYS A 104 -0.93 8.81 -18.31
N VAL A 105 -0.90 7.97 -19.34
CA VAL A 105 0.10 6.91 -19.46
C VAL A 105 1.34 7.50 -20.09
N LYS A 106 2.48 7.30 -19.46
CA LYS A 106 3.79 7.73 -19.93
C LYS A 106 4.73 6.53 -20.02
N LYS A 107 5.78 6.63 -20.82
CA LYS A 107 6.90 5.67 -20.81
C LYS A 107 8.22 6.40 -20.63
N VAL A 108 9.19 5.73 -20.02
CA VAL A 108 10.53 6.24 -19.80
C VAL A 108 11.57 5.16 -20.12
N PRO A 109 12.73 5.52 -20.74
CA PRO A 109 13.81 4.55 -20.92
C PRO A 109 14.33 4.06 -19.56
N ALA A 110 14.49 2.76 -19.40
CA ALA A 110 15.07 2.19 -18.17
C ALA A 110 16.57 2.52 -17.98
N ALA A 111 17.20 3.07 -19.00
CA ALA A 111 18.56 3.62 -18.93
C ALA A 111 18.60 5.09 -18.46
N GLY A 112 17.46 5.69 -18.19
CA GLY A 112 17.29 7.12 -17.93
C GLY A 112 16.98 7.91 -19.20
N GLY A 113 16.42 9.11 -19.03
CA GLY A 113 16.04 10.02 -20.10
C GLY A 113 14.64 10.61 -19.88
N PRO A 114 14.17 11.46 -20.79
CA PRO A 114 12.86 12.08 -20.66
C PRO A 114 11.73 11.06 -20.78
N ALA A 115 10.66 11.27 -20.03
CA ALA A 115 9.42 10.51 -20.19
C ALA A 115 8.63 11.01 -21.41
N GLU A 116 8.07 10.07 -22.17
CA GLU A 116 7.20 10.32 -23.32
C GLU A 116 5.75 10.02 -22.95
N GLU A 117 4.81 10.87 -23.38
CA GLU A 117 3.38 10.64 -23.21
C GLU A 117 2.86 9.66 -24.25
N LEU A 118 2.03 8.69 -23.83
CA LEU A 118 1.42 7.71 -24.72
C LEU A 118 -0.05 8.02 -24.99
N CYS A 119 -0.83 8.22 -23.92
CA CYS A 119 -2.26 8.52 -24.04
C CYS A 119 -2.82 9.16 -22.76
N PRO A 120 -4.01 9.83 -22.83
CA PRO A 120 -4.76 10.18 -21.64
C PRO A 120 -5.16 8.93 -20.85
N ALA A 121 -5.19 9.04 -19.52
CA ALA A 121 -5.64 7.98 -18.62
C ALA A 121 -6.31 8.60 -17.40
N SER A 122 -7.34 7.95 -16.85
CA SER A 122 -7.81 8.25 -15.51
C SER A 122 -6.85 7.68 -14.45
N ILE A 123 -6.99 8.13 -13.22
CA ILE A 123 -6.26 7.59 -12.07
C ILE A 123 -6.62 6.09 -11.92
N ASP A 124 -5.65 5.26 -11.55
CA ASP A 124 -5.83 3.84 -11.19
C ASP A 124 -5.97 2.84 -12.36
N TRP A 125 -5.32 3.11 -13.47
CA TRP A 125 -5.18 2.10 -14.51
C TRP A 125 -4.02 1.15 -14.20
N VAL A 126 -4.18 -0.11 -14.64
CA VAL A 126 -3.09 -1.11 -14.66
C VAL A 126 -2.90 -1.60 -16.07
N GLY A 127 -1.67 -1.94 -16.43
CA GLY A 127 -1.35 -2.27 -17.80
C GLY A 127 -0.37 -3.42 -17.96
N THR A 128 -0.30 -3.90 -19.21
CA THR A 128 0.67 -4.87 -19.69
C THR A 128 1.12 -4.50 -21.09
N TRP A 129 2.34 -4.86 -21.45
CA TRP A 129 2.94 -4.52 -22.74
C TRP A 129 3.24 -5.78 -23.54
N GLY A 130 2.65 -5.87 -24.74
CA GLY A 130 2.85 -6.97 -25.68
C GLY A 130 4.14 -6.84 -26.48
N ARG A 131 4.63 -7.97 -27.01
CA ARG A 131 5.88 -8.03 -27.79
C ARG A 131 5.80 -7.29 -29.13
N ASP A 132 4.60 -7.05 -29.63
CA ASP A 132 4.34 -6.32 -30.88
C ASP A 132 4.19 -4.80 -30.71
N GLY A 133 4.39 -4.29 -29.49
CA GLY A 133 4.22 -2.88 -29.14
C GLY A 133 2.79 -2.50 -28.74
N THR A 134 1.88 -3.46 -28.66
CA THR A 134 0.52 -3.22 -28.13
C THR A 134 0.57 -3.16 -26.60
N ILE A 135 -0.01 -2.12 -26.02
CA ILE A 135 -0.21 -1.99 -24.57
C ILE A 135 -1.69 -2.22 -24.28
N LEU A 136 -2.01 -3.10 -23.32
CA LEU A 136 -3.34 -3.22 -22.76
C LEU A 136 -3.42 -2.47 -21.44
N LEU A 137 -4.53 -1.76 -21.27
CA LEU A 137 -4.82 -0.94 -20.09
C LEU A 137 -6.19 -1.32 -19.57
N SER A 138 -6.34 -1.55 -18.27
CA SER A 138 -7.65 -1.72 -17.66
C SER A 138 -8.10 -0.43 -17.00
N GLN A 139 -9.31 0.01 -17.32
CA GLN A 139 -9.92 1.19 -16.72
C GLN A 139 -10.92 0.79 -15.65
N ILE A 140 -10.77 1.40 -14.46
CA ILE A 140 -11.68 1.23 -13.33
C ILE A 140 -12.59 2.46 -13.23
N PRO A 141 -13.85 2.35 -12.74
CA PRO A 141 -14.70 3.52 -12.48
C PRO A 141 -13.96 4.61 -11.65
N PRO A 142 -14.23 5.92 -11.93
CA PRO A 142 -15.45 6.48 -12.52
C PRO A 142 -15.49 6.61 -14.05
N GLY A 143 -14.49 6.14 -14.81
CA GLY A 143 -14.59 6.09 -16.28
C GLY A 143 -15.43 4.92 -16.79
N GLU A 144 -15.52 4.76 -18.12
CA GLU A 144 -16.14 3.56 -18.71
C GLU A 144 -15.28 2.33 -18.42
N PRO A 145 -15.72 1.37 -17.60
CA PRO A 145 -14.93 0.20 -17.27
C PRO A 145 -14.67 -0.68 -18.50
N GLY A 146 -13.46 -1.22 -18.59
CA GLY A 146 -13.08 -2.06 -19.72
C GLY A 146 -11.58 -2.27 -19.85
N ILE A 147 -11.21 -3.06 -20.84
CA ILE A 147 -9.83 -3.22 -21.29
C ILE A 147 -9.66 -2.50 -22.62
N PHE A 148 -8.65 -1.64 -22.67
CA PHE A 148 -8.33 -0.81 -23.84
C PHE A 148 -6.95 -1.19 -24.37
N ARG A 149 -6.72 -0.97 -25.66
CA ARG A 149 -5.41 -1.08 -26.27
C ARG A 149 -4.92 0.27 -26.77
N VAL A 150 -3.63 0.51 -26.67
CA VAL A 150 -2.92 1.64 -27.24
C VAL A 150 -1.57 1.16 -27.80
N SER A 151 -1.04 1.86 -28.80
CA SER A 151 0.32 1.59 -29.30
C SER A 151 1.36 2.13 -28.31
N ASP A 152 2.52 1.48 -28.23
CA ASP A 152 3.69 1.98 -27.50
C ASP A 152 4.30 3.26 -28.13
N ARG A 153 3.80 3.67 -29.29
CA ARG A 153 4.08 4.96 -29.94
C ARG A 153 3.07 6.04 -29.59
N GLY A 154 2.10 5.70 -28.73
CA GLY A 154 1.00 6.58 -28.36
C GLY A 154 -0.20 6.52 -29.28
N GLY A 155 -1.23 7.29 -28.96
CA GLY A 155 -2.47 7.42 -29.69
C GLY A 155 -3.71 7.30 -28.79
N GLU A 156 -4.90 7.37 -29.38
CA GLU A 156 -6.15 7.22 -28.64
C GLU A 156 -6.37 5.77 -28.21
N PRO A 157 -6.70 5.51 -26.93
CA PRO A 157 -7.02 4.18 -26.44
C PRO A 157 -8.28 3.63 -27.13
N VAL A 158 -8.20 2.41 -27.67
CA VAL A 158 -9.32 1.72 -28.31
C VAL A 158 -9.81 0.59 -27.42
N ARG A 159 -11.11 0.58 -27.11
CA ARG A 159 -11.72 -0.45 -26.26
C ARG A 159 -11.69 -1.83 -26.95
N VAL A 160 -11.07 -2.79 -26.29
CA VAL A 160 -10.99 -4.21 -26.69
C VAL A 160 -12.12 -4.99 -26.05
N LEU A 161 -12.34 -4.80 -24.75
CA LEU A 161 -13.36 -5.49 -23.98
C LEU A 161 -14.11 -4.49 -23.10
N GLY A 162 -15.43 -4.46 -23.24
CA GLY A 162 -16.32 -3.68 -22.36
C GLY A 162 -16.92 -4.55 -21.27
N VAL A 163 -17.55 -3.90 -20.31
CA VAL A 163 -18.34 -4.56 -19.26
C VAL A 163 -19.78 -4.67 -19.71
N ASP A 164 -20.40 -5.83 -19.51
CA ASP A 164 -21.83 -6.02 -19.74
C ASP A 164 -22.61 -5.30 -18.63
N PRO A 165 -23.56 -4.40 -18.96
CA PRO A 165 -24.37 -3.73 -17.95
C PRO A 165 -25.21 -4.69 -17.08
N SER A 166 -25.51 -5.90 -17.59
CA SER A 166 -26.23 -6.94 -16.83
C SER A 166 -25.32 -7.76 -15.91
N ASP A 167 -23.99 -7.74 -16.14
CA ASP A 167 -22.97 -8.35 -15.30
C ASP A 167 -21.85 -7.30 -15.05
N PRO A 168 -22.14 -6.25 -14.27
CA PRO A 168 -21.18 -5.18 -14.03
C PRO A 168 -20.01 -5.70 -13.19
N VAL A 169 -18.86 -5.85 -13.83
CA VAL A 169 -17.62 -6.28 -13.20
C VAL A 169 -16.50 -5.30 -13.51
N ALA A 170 -15.57 -5.11 -12.58
CA ALA A 170 -14.30 -4.46 -12.90
C ALA A 170 -13.37 -5.47 -13.58
N LEU A 171 -12.74 -5.07 -14.67
CA LEU A 171 -11.78 -5.89 -15.41
C LEU A 171 -10.38 -5.43 -15.04
N LEU A 172 -9.61 -6.29 -14.33
CA LEU A 172 -8.35 -5.91 -13.70
C LEU A 172 -7.18 -6.77 -14.19
N TRP A 173 -5.98 -6.25 -14.07
CA TRP A 173 -4.72 -6.99 -14.23
C TRP A 173 -4.59 -7.71 -15.57
N PRO A 174 -4.80 -7.03 -16.73
CA PRO A 174 -4.58 -7.67 -18.02
C PRO A 174 -3.12 -8.12 -18.13
N GLN A 175 -2.89 -9.31 -18.68
CA GLN A 175 -1.57 -9.83 -18.99
C GLN A 175 -1.59 -10.65 -20.27
N PHE A 176 -0.74 -10.31 -21.24
CA PHE A 176 -0.62 -11.08 -22.47
C PHE A 176 -0.13 -12.49 -22.21
N LEU A 177 -0.71 -13.44 -22.96
CA LEU A 177 -0.15 -14.78 -23.12
C LEU A 177 0.96 -14.77 -24.19
N PRO A 178 1.81 -15.81 -24.27
CA PRO A 178 2.97 -15.83 -25.17
C PRO A 178 2.68 -15.65 -26.65
N ASP A 179 1.45 -15.94 -27.09
CA ASP A 179 1.02 -15.75 -28.48
C ASP A 179 0.79 -14.28 -28.87
N GLY A 180 0.77 -13.35 -27.87
CA GLY A 180 0.56 -11.92 -28.06
C GLY A 180 -0.84 -11.53 -28.55
N ARG A 181 -1.79 -12.47 -28.59
CA ARG A 181 -3.18 -12.27 -29.05
C ARG A 181 -4.20 -12.54 -27.95
N HIS A 182 -3.97 -13.56 -27.13
CA HIS A 182 -4.77 -13.84 -25.95
C HIS A 182 -4.18 -13.14 -24.73
N PHE A 183 -5.05 -12.77 -23.82
CA PHE A 183 -4.67 -12.15 -22.55
C PHE A 183 -5.54 -12.68 -21.40
N LEU A 184 -4.91 -12.84 -20.26
CA LEU A 184 -5.58 -13.13 -19.00
C LEU A 184 -6.01 -11.82 -18.36
N PHE A 185 -7.10 -11.84 -17.58
CA PHE A 185 -7.53 -10.73 -16.74
C PHE A 185 -8.41 -11.24 -15.60
N GLN A 186 -8.54 -10.45 -14.56
CA GLN A 186 -9.43 -10.73 -13.44
C GLN A 186 -10.73 -9.94 -13.61
N ALA A 187 -11.87 -10.62 -13.48
CA ALA A 187 -13.18 -10.00 -13.39
C ALA A 187 -13.63 -9.97 -11.93
N LEU A 188 -13.87 -8.77 -11.40
CA LEU A 188 -14.28 -8.53 -10.02
C LEU A 188 -15.73 -8.03 -10.00
N THR A 189 -16.62 -8.74 -9.30
CA THR A 189 -17.99 -8.29 -9.11
C THR A 189 -18.04 -7.04 -8.23
N PRO A 190 -19.04 -6.13 -8.41
CA PRO A 190 -19.11 -4.86 -7.69
C PRO A 190 -19.15 -5.00 -6.16
N ASN A 191 -19.66 -6.13 -5.69
CA ASN A 191 -19.72 -6.44 -4.25
C ASN A 191 -18.45 -7.15 -3.73
N GLY A 192 -17.41 -7.28 -4.57
CA GLY A 192 -16.15 -7.94 -4.21
C GLY A 192 -16.25 -9.44 -3.93
N LYS A 193 -17.44 -10.04 -3.99
CA LYS A 193 -17.69 -11.43 -3.58
C LYS A 193 -17.19 -12.48 -4.54
N SER A 194 -17.05 -12.14 -5.82
CA SER A 194 -16.54 -13.05 -6.84
C SER A 194 -15.41 -12.43 -7.59
N ARG A 195 -14.32 -13.17 -7.72
CA ARG A 195 -13.12 -12.81 -8.49
C ARG A 195 -12.77 -13.97 -9.38
N GLU A 196 -12.89 -13.75 -10.66
CA GLU A 196 -12.69 -14.77 -11.67
C GLU A 196 -11.47 -14.45 -12.54
N LEU A 197 -10.57 -15.40 -12.68
CA LEU A 197 -9.57 -15.37 -13.74
C LEU A 197 -10.27 -15.74 -15.06
N ARG A 198 -10.15 -14.85 -16.04
CA ARG A 198 -10.72 -15.04 -17.37
C ARG A 198 -9.65 -14.89 -18.46
N VAL A 199 -9.91 -15.47 -19.62
CA VAL A 199 -9.12 -15.26 -20.84
C VAL A 199 -9.98 -14.57 -21.90
N GLY A 200 -9.40 -13.56 -22.55
CA GLY A 200 -9.95 -12.84 -23.70
C GLY A 200 -8.98 -12.85 -24.88
N SER A 201 -9.41 -12.30 -26.00
CA SER A 201 -8.63 -12.22 -27.24
C SER A 201 -8.71 -10.82 -27.84
N LEU A 202 -7.63 -10.40 -28.53
CA LEU A 202 -7.64 -9.18 -29.35
C LEU A 202 -8.50 -9.34 -30.64
N ASP A 203 -8.76 -10.58 -31.05
CA ASP A 203 -9.40 -10.91 -32.33
C ASP A 203 -10.88 -11.18 -32.21
N SER A 204 -11.40 -11.44 -31.01
CA SER A 204 -12.81 -11.69 -30.75
C SER A 204 -13.26 -11.02 -29.45
N ARG A 205 -14.58 -10.95 -29.24
CA ARG A 205 -15.16 -10.52 -27.97
C ARG A 205 -15.43 -11.68 -27.01
N ASP A 206 -15.02 -12.89 -27.38
CA ASP A 206 -15.26 -14.07 -26.59
C ASP A 206 -14.41 -14.02 -25.32
N VAL A 207 -15.06 -14.27 -24.20
CA VAL A 207 -14.43 -14.34 -22.88
C VAL A 207 -14.78 -15.67 -22.24
N ARG A 208 -13.78 -16.34 -21.68
CA ARG A 208 -13.96 -17.61 -21.00
C ARG A 208 -13.40 -17.54 -19.59
N ALA A 209 -14.21 -17.95 -18.60
CA ALA A 209 -13.79 -18.13 -17.22
C ALA A 209 -12.83 -19.34 -17.11
N ILE A 210 -11.81 -19.20 -16.29
CA ILE A 210 -10.81 -20.24 -16.01
C ILE A 210 -11.01 -20.80 -14.60
N THR A 211 -10.99 -19.94 -13.58
CA THR A 211 -11.14 -20.32 -12.17
C THR A 211 -11.46 -19.11 -11.29
N GLN A 212 -11.93 -19.36 -10.09
CA GLN A 212 -12.00 -18.36 -9.03
C GLN A 212 -10.58 -18.10 -8.50
N LEU A 213 -10.20 -16.84 -8.35
CA LEU A 213 -8.87 -16.46 -7.90
C LEU A 213 -8.94 -15.17 -7.06
N ALA A 214 -8.67 -15.27 -5.76
CA ALA A 214 -8.84 -14.19 -4.81
C ALA A 214 -7.82 -13.04 -4.98
N SER A 215 -6.61 -13.32 -5.50
CA SER A 215 -5.57 -12.33 -5.73
C SER A 215 -5.33 -12.06 -7.20
N ARG A 216 -4.59 -10.99 -7.49
CA ARG A 216 -3.97 -10.84 -8.81
C ARG A 216 -3.03 -12.01 -9.10
N PHE A 217 -2.70 -12.17 -10.35
CA PHE A 217 -1.87 -13.26 -10.87
C PHE A 217 -0.78 -12.73 -11.81
N GLU A 218 0.21 -13.56 -12.09
CA GLU A 218 1.14 -13.38 -13.21
C GLU A 218 1.38 -14.73 -13.91
N TYR A 219 1.27 -14.72 -15.24
CA TYR A 219 1.78 -15.83 -16.05
C TYR A 219 3.30 -15.76 -16.09
N ALA A 220 3.96 -16.87 -15.84
CA ALA A 220 5.39 -17.02 -15.83
C ALA A 220 5.83 -18.17 -16.75
N GLU A 221 6.81 -17.91 -17.62
CA GLU A 221 7.43 -18.97 -18.44
C GLU A 221 8.20 -19.95 -17.54
N PRO A 222 8.21 -21.26 -17.84
CA PRO A 222 7.58 -21.93 -18.97
C PRO A 222 6.22 -22.58 -18.64
N ASP A 223 5.13 -21.93 -18.55
CA ASP A 223 3.79 -22.49 -18.31
C ASP A 223 3.40 -22.62 -16.82
N TYR A 224 3.51 -21.51 -16.08
CA TYR A 224 3.00 -21.40 -14.73
C TYR A 224 2.12 -20.18 -14.54
N LEU A 225 1.10 -20.31 -13.69
CA LEU A 225 0.39 -19.18 -13.11
C LEU A 225 0.87 -18.97 -11.67
N ILE A 226 1.31 -17.76 -11.37
CA ILE A 226 1.77 -17.35 -10.04
C ILE A 226 0.67 -16.49 -9.41
N TYR A 227 0.31 -16.78 -8.16
CA TYR A 227 -0.72 -16.06 -7.43
C TYR A 227 -0.55 -16.18 -5.92
N VAL A 228 -1.22 -15.32 -5.16
CA VAL A 228 -1.23 -15.35 -3.69
C VAL A 228 -2.54 -15.98 -3.19
N ARG A 229 -2.44 -16.82 -2.20
CA ARG A 229 -3.55 -17.38 -1.43
C ARG A 229 -3.12 -17.52 0.03
N ASP A 230 -3.94 -17.03 0.95
CA ASP A 230 -3.67 -17.08 2.39
C ASP A 230 -2.28 -16.52 2.75
N ASN A 231 -1.95 -15.34 2.23
CA ASN A 231 -0.64 -14.65 2.36
C ASN A 231 0.57 -15.50 1.92
N ALA A 232 0.35 -16.52 1.09
CA ALA A 232 1.41 -17.35 0.53
C ALA A 232 1.40 -17.31 -1.00
N LEU A 233 2.58 -17.26 -1.61
CA LEU A 233 2.78 -17.23 -3.06
C LEU A 233 2.89 -18.65 -3.59
N PHE A 234 2.09 -18.96 -4.58
CA PHE A 234 2.04 -20.27 -5.23
C PHE A 234 2.37 -20.18 -6.71
N ALA A 235 2.97 -21.25 -7.24
CA ALA A 235 3.08 -21.53 -8.66
C ALA A 235 2.23 -22.75 -9.00
N GLN A 236 1.35 -22.63 -9.98
CA GLN A 236 0.54 -23.73 -10.47
C GLN A 236 0.76 -23.93 -11.97
N PRO A 237 0.94 -25.16 -12.48
CA PRO A 237 1.09 -25.41 -13.90
C PRO A 237 -0.13 -24.89 -14.68
N PHE A 238 0.14 -24.20 -15.79
CA PHE A 238 -0.87 -23.53 -16.61
C PHE A 238 -0.55 -23.71 -18.11
N ASP A 239 -1.42 -24.41 -18.85
CA ASP A 239 -1.30 -24.52 -20.29
C ASP A 239 -1.78 -23.21 -20.95
N ALA A 240 -0.83 -22.38 -21.39
CA ALA A 240 -1.13 -21.08 -21.98
C ALA A 240 -1.91 -21.19 -23.32
N LYS A 241 -1.76 -22.29 -24.07
CA LYS A 241 -2.46 -22.49 -25.35
C LYS A 241 -3.93 -22.84 -25.16
N LYS A 242 -4.23 -23.61 -24.12
CA LYS A 242 -5.60 -24.00 -23.77
C LYS A 242 -6.23 -23.06 -22.73
N ALA A 243 -5.43 -22.22 -22.10
CA ALA A 243 -5.77 -21.39 -20.96
C ALA A 243 -6.45 -22.21 -19.85
N VAL A 244 -5.79 -23.26 -19.37
CA VAL A 244 -6.26 -24.13 -18.29
C VAL A 244 -5.19 -24.37 -17.24
N LEU A 245 -5.59 -24.36 -15.96
CA LEU A 245 -4.77 -24.78 -14.85
C LEU A 245 -4.70 -26.32 -14.81
N SER A 246 -3.58 -26.84 -14.34
CA SER A 246 -3.38 -28.28 -14.15
C SER A 246 -2.49 -28.54 -12.93
N GLY A 247 -2.53 -29.76 -12.42
CA GLY A 247 -1.70 -30.14 -11.27
C GLY A 247 -1.98 -29.36 -9.99
N GLU A 248 -1.23 -29.69 -8.95
CA GLU A 248 -1.35 -29.02 -7.65
C GLU A 248 -0.47 -27.78 -7.57
N PRO A 249 -0.92 -26.71 -6.88
CA PRO A 249 -0.10 -25.53 -6.64
C PRO A 249 1.09 -25.88 -5.73
N THR A 250 2.26 -25.33 -6.07
CA THR A 250 3.48 -25.47 -5.29
C THR A 250 3.77 -24.18 -4.55
N LEU A 251 4.05 -24.26 -3.26
CA LEU A 251 4.39 -23.12 -2.41
C LEU A 251 5.77 -22.54 -2.80
N LEU A 252 5.84 -21.25 -3.08
CA LEU A 252 7.08 -20.52 -3.38
C LEU A 252 7.57 -19.67 -2.21
N ALA A 253 6.66 -18.99 -1.53
CA ALA A 253 6.99 -18.12 -0.41
C ALA A 253 5.79 -17.99 0.54
N GLU A 254 6.08 -17.79 1.81
CA GLU A 254 5.11 -17.44 2.84
C GLU A 254 5.25 -15.95 3.21
N ASN A 255 4.26 -15.43 3.93
CA ASN A 255 4.24 -14.05 4.40
C ASN A 255 4.41 -13.03 3.26
N VAL A 256 3.62 -13.19 2.20
CA VAL A 256 3.55 -12.26 1.08
C VAL A 256 2.43 -11.25 1.35
N HIS A 257 2.75 -9.97 1.25
CA HIS A 257 1.76 -8.92 1.44
C HIS A 257 0.64 -9.05 0.41
N HIS A 258 -0.58 -9.14 0.92
CA HIS A 258 -1.79 -9.27 0.15
C HIS A 258 -2.87 -8.37 0.73
N PHE A 259 -3.49 -7.57 -0.11
CA PHE A 259 -4.58 -6.69 0.25
C PHE A 259 -5.85 -7.16 -0.47
N PHE A 260 -6.88 -7.50 0.29
CA PHE A 260 -8.08 -8.12 -0.27
C PHE A 260 -8.91 -7.16 -1.12
N GLY A 261 -9.00 -5.86 -0.81
CA GLY A 261 -9.84 -4.89 -1.49
C GLY A 261 -9.85 -5.06 -3.03
N PRO A 262 -8.91 -4.51 -3.81
CA PRO A 262 -8.82 -4.71 -5.26
C PRO A 262 -8.16 -6.04 -5.68
N GLY A 263 -7.94 -6.99 -4.77
CA GLY A 263 -7.20 -8.23 -5.06
C GLY A 263 -5.71 -8.01 -5.25
N HIS A 264 -5.17 -6.95 -4.68
CA HIS A 264 -3.79 -6.58 -4.83
C HIS A 264 -2.88 -7.56 -4.07
N ALA A 265 -1.87 -8.09 -4.74
CA ALA A 265 -0.78 -8.85 -4.15
C ALA A 265 0.54 -8.29 -4.67
N ALA A 266 1.41 -7.88 -3.75
CA ALA A 266 2.64 -7.16 -4.09
C ALA A 266 3.75 -8.14 -4.49
N PHE A 267 3.70 -8.65 -5.71
CA PHE A 267 4.75 -9.47 -6.29
C PHE A 267 4.94 -9.18 -7.78
N SER A 268 6.05 -9.61 -8.33
CA SER A 268 6.35 -9.57 -9.76
C SER A 268 7.25 -10.71 -10.17
N VAL A 269 7.04 -11.24 -11.36
CA VAL A 269 7.77 -12.37 -11.92
C VAL A 269 8.44 -11.98 -13.23
N SER A 270 9.73 -12.29 -13.37
CA SER A 270 10.44 -12.15 -14.63
C SER A 270 10.34 -13.40 -15.50
N GLN A 271 10.58 -13.25 -16.82
CA GLN A 271 10.71 -14.37 -17.74
C GLN A 271 12.02 -15.17 -17.50
N ALA A 272 12.98 -14.56 -16.79
CA ALA A 272 14.27 -15.17 -16.47
C ALA A 272 14.31 -15.94 -15.14
N GLY A 273 13.14 -16.21 -14.51
CA GLY A 273 13.05 -17.02 -13.29
C GLY A 273 13.35 -16.26 -12.00
N VAL A 274 13.13 -14.94 -11.98
CA VAL A 274 13.24 -14.09 -10.79
C VAL A 274 11.85 -13.73 -10.31
N ILE A 275 11.61 -13.85 -9.00
CA ILE A 275 10.44 -13.32 -8.31
C ILE A 275 10.89 -12.25 -7.33
N ALA A 276 10.21 -11.10 -7.32
CA ALA A 276 10.28 -10.15 -6.22
C ALA A 276 8.89 -10.02 -5.58
N TYR A 277 8.84 -9.88 -4.26
CA TYR A 277 7.59 -9.69 -3.54
C TYR A 277 7.80 -8.82 -2.30
N GLN A 278 6.75 -8.14 -1.89
CA GLN A 278 6.71 -7.46 -0.60
C GLN A 278 6.36 -8.50 0.47
N ALA A 279 7.15 -8.53 1.54
CA ALA A 279 6.79 -9.32 2.71
C ALA A 279 5.57 -8.70 3.39
N ALA A 280 4.67 -9.54 3.90
CA ALA A 280 3.57 -9.11 4.73
C ALA A 280 4.09 -8.34 5.96
N GLU A 281 3.27 -7.48 6.52
CA GLU A 281 3.61 -6.79 7.73
C GLU A 281 3.83 -7.77 8.88
N THR A 282 4.86 -7.48 9.68
CA THR A 282 5.15 -8.32 10.84
C THR A 282 4.25 -7.93 12.00
N PRO A 283 3.73 -8.90 12.76
CA PRO A 283 2.98 -8.61 13.97
C PRO A 283 3.77 -7.70 14.92
N VAL A 284 3.05 -6.82 15.59
CA VAL A 284 3.58 -5.95 16.65
C VAL A 284 3.02 -6.36 18.00
N ARG A 285 3.71 -5.97 19.08
CA ARG A 285 3.21 -6.00 20.45
C ARG A 285 2.60 -4.64 20.78
N LEU A 286 1.53 -4.63 21.52
CA LEU A 286 0.98 -3.45 22.19
C LEU A 286 1.56 -3.40 23.59
N VAL A 287 2.48 -2.48 23.86
CA VAL A 287 3.25 -2.44 25.10
C VAL A 287 2.97 -1.16 25.87
N TRP A 288 2.58 -1.28 27.12
CA TRP A 288 2.49 -0.17 28.04
C TRP A 288 3.86 0.19 28.60
N LEU A 289 4.29 1.43 28.43
CA LEU A 289 5.54 1.97 28.95
C LEU A 289 5.25 3.14 29.91
N ASP A 290 6.07 3.28 30.96
CA ASP A 290 6.07 4.49 31.78
C ASP A 290 6.92 5.61 31.12
N ARG A 291 6.95 6.79 31.73
CA ARG A 291 7.74 7.94 31.23
C ARG A 291 9.27 7.71 31.18
N ARG A 292 9.75 6.61 31.75
CA ARG A 292 11.16 6.20 31.72
C ARG A 292 11.41 5.07 30.72
N GLY A 293 10.39 4.66 29.96
CA GLY A 293 10.47 3.55 29.02
C GLY A 293 10.44 2.16 29.65
N ARG A 294 10.11 2.06 30.95
CA ARG A 294 9.98 0.77 31.62
C ARG A 294 8.65 0.12 31.20
N GLU A 295 8.71 -1.13 30.77
CA GLU A 295 7.53 -1.93 30.41
C GLU A 295 6.66 -2.17 31.65
N LEU A 296 5.39 -1.81 31.54
CA LEU A 296 4.36 -1.99 32.57
C LEU A 296 3.50 -3.21 32.29
N GLY A 297 3.44 -3.65 31.03
CA GLY A 297 2.65 -4.80 30.60
C GLY A 297 2.41 -4.80 29.09
N VAL A 298 1.85 -5.90 28.61
CA VAL A 298 1.50 -6.13 27.20
C VAL A 298 -0.01 -6.25 27.08
N LEU A 299 -0.58 -5.66 26.04
CA LEU A 299 -2.00 -5.72 25.77
C LEU A 299 -2.24 -6.70 24.62
N GLY A 300 -3.05 -7.74 24.86
CA GLY A 300 -3.40 -8.75 23.86
C GLY A 300 -2.23 -9.63 23.40
N GLN A 301 -2.45 -10.33 22.28
CA GLN A 301 -1.44 -11.12 21.59
C GLN A 301 -0.80 -10.31 20.46
N PRO A 302 0.40 -10.66 20.01
CA PRO A 302 0.99 -10.03 18.83
C PRO A 302 0.07 -10.15 17.61
N ALA A 303 -0.14 -9.01 16.93
CA ALA A 303 -0.99 -8.92 15.75
C ALA A 303 -0.47 -7.84 14.79
N VAL A 304 -0.91 -7.84 13.55
CA VAL A 304 -0.69 -6.71 12.64
C VAL A 304 -1.69 -5.64 13.03
N VAL A 305 -1.19 -4.52 13.57
CA VAL A 305 -1.98 -3.38 14.07
C VAL A 305 -1.41 -2.11 13.46
N HIS A 306 -2.28 -1.31 12.83
CA HIS A 306 -1.87 -0.05 12.20
C HIS A 306 -2.17 1.15 13.09
N PHE A 307 -3.32 1.15 13.76
CA PHE A 307 -3.77 2.26 14.59
C PHE A 307 -4.12 1.82 16.01
N VAL A 308 -3.78 2.66 16.95
CA VAL A 308 -4.13 2.47 18.37
C VAL A 308 -4.65 3.79 18.93
N ARG A 309 -5.78 3.74 19.65
CA ARG A 309 -6.41 4.91 20.28
C ARG A 309 -6.92 4.56 21.67
N ILE A 310 -6.41 5.24 22.65
CA ILE A 310 -6.89 5.17 24.03
C ILE A 310 -8.18 6.00 24.15
N SER A 311 -9.22 5.45 24.76
CA SER A 311 -10.47 6.17 25.00
C SER A 311 -10.25 7.42 25.88
N PRO A 312 -11.12 8.44 25.79
CA PRO A 312 -11.00 9.65 26.61
C PRO A 312 -10.96 9.39 28.12
N SER A 313 -11.60 8.30 28.57
CA SER A 313 -11.56 7.86 29.98
C SER A 313 -10.28 7.07 30.33
N GLY A 314 -9.53 6.60 29.34
CA GLY A 314 -8.33 5.77 29.55
C GLY A 314 -8.60 4.32 29.91
N ASN A 315 -9.85 3.88 29.95
CA ASN A 315 -10.22 2.54 30.37
C ASN A 315 -10.38 1.54 29.20
N ARG A 316 -10.48 2.04 27.96
CA ARG A 316 -10.60 1.22 26.75
C ARG A 316 -9.60 1.66 25.70
N ILE A 317 -9.22 0.73 24.83
CA ILE A 317 -8.32 0.96 23.70
C ILE A 317 -8.97 0.41 22.44
N ALA A 318 -9.19 1.25 21.44
CA ALA A 318 -9.57 0.83 20.10
C ALA A 318 -8.34 0.58 19.26
N VAL A 319 -8.36 -0.51 18.51
CA VAL A 319 -7.31 -0.87 17.54
C VAL A 319 -7.97 -1.45 16.29
N ASP A 320 -7.26 -1.39 15.19
CA ASP A 320 -7.51 -2.24 14.03
C ASP A 320 -6.55 -3.43 14.04
N ILE A 321 -7.08 -4.61 13.77
CA ILE A 321 -6.27 -5.83 13.68
C ILE A 321 -6.52 -6.48 12.33
N GLU A 322 -5.44 -6.70 11.57
CA GLU A 322 -5.52 -7.38 10.27
C GLU A 322 -5.88 -8.86 10.45
N ASP A 323 -6.93 -9.30 9.75
CA ASP A 323 -7.25 -10.71 9.57
C ASP A 323 -6.42 -11.27 8.41
N SER A 324 -5.40 -12.05 8.71
CA SER A 324 -4.46 -12.59 7.72
C SER A 324 -5.11 -13.45 6.63
N ARG A 325 -6.35 -13.92 6.83
CA ARG A 325 -7.09 -14.69 5.83
C ARG A 325 -7.58 -13.82 4.69
N PHE A 326 -7.87 -12.54 4.99
CA PHE A 326 -8.46 -11.60 4.04
C PHE A 326 -7.53 -10.43 3.71
N GLY A 327 -6.50 -10.16 4.54
CA GLY A 327 -5.67 -8.96 4.43
C GLY A 327 -6.47 -7.68 4.66
N THR A 328 -7.57 -7.77 5.39
CA THR A 328 -8.44 -6.67 5.82
C THR A 328 -8.35 -6.50 7.32
N SER A 329 -8.50 -5.30 7.80
CA SER A 329 -8.51 -5.01 9.23
C SER A 329 -9.91 -4.98 9.78
N ASP A 330 -10.06 -5.41 11.01
CA ASP A 330 -11.29 -5.31 11.81
C ASP A 330 -11.03 -4.46 13.04
N LEU A 331 -12.07 -3.80 13.51
CA LEU A 331 -12.03 -3.01 14.74
C LEU A 331 -12.18 -3.89 15.97
N TRP A 332 -11.30 -3.66 16.92
CA TRP A 332 -11.30 -4.31 18.24
C TRP A 332 -11.25 -3.28 19.36
N VAL A 333 -11.83 -3.61 20.48
CA VAL A 333 -11.72 -2.83 21.72
C VAL A 333 -11.17 -3.72 22.82
N PHE A 334 -10.13 -3.22 23.49
CA PHE A 334 -9.54 -3.83 24.67
C PHE A 334 -9.92 -3.06 25.93
N GLU A 335 -10.19 -3.75 27.02
CA GLU A 335 -10.27 -3.19 28.37
C GLU A 335 -8.85 -2.97 28.91
N ALA A 336 -8.48 -1.73 29.23
CA ALA A 336 -7.12 -1.37 29.63
C ALA A 336 -6.65 -2.08 30.91
N ALA A 337 -7.56 -2.39 31.83
CA ALA A 337 -7.21 -3.01 33.12
C ALA A 337 -7.05 -4.53 33.04
N SER A 338 -7.88 -5.22 32.25
CA SER A 338 -7.92 -6.69 32.18
C SER A 338 -7.22 -7.24 30.93
N GLY A 339 -7.05 -6.43 29.89
CA GLY A 339 -6.63 -6.88 28.57
C GLY A 339 -7.67 -7.70 27.82
N ALA A 340 -8.90 -7.80 28.34
CA ALA A 340 -10.00 -8.46 27.65
C ALA A 340 -10.33 -7.71 26.35
N SER A 341 -10.52 -8.44 25.25
CA SER A 341 -10.78 -7.84 23.94
C SER A 341 -12.13 -8.26 23.40
N THR A 342 -12.76 -7.34 22.67
CA THR A 342 -14.00 -7.58 21.92
C THR A 342 -13.78 -7.14 20.48
N ARG A 343 -14.02 -8.04 19.52
CA ARG A 343 -14.07 -7.72 18.10
C ARG A 343 -15.39 -7.02 17.81
N LEU A 344 -15.33 -5.83 17.21
CA LEU A 344 -16.50 -5.01 16.91
C LEU A 344 -17.02 -5.27 15.49
N THR A 345 -16.12 -5.42 14.53
CA THR A 345 -16.44 -5.67 13.12
C THR A 345 -15.87 -6.99 12.66
N SER A 346 -16.36 -7.53 11.55
CA SER A 346 -15.89 -8.79 11.02
C SER A 346 -16.29 -8.94 9.56
N GLY A 347 -15.44 -9.56 8.75
CA GLY A 347 -15.78 -9.85 7.35
C GLY A 347 -14.64 -9.59 6.37
N GLN A 348 -15.03 -9.20 5.16
CA GLN A 348 -14.11 -8.92 4.07
C GLN A 348 -14.04 -7.41 3.74
N ILE A 349 -14.59 -6.59 4.62
CA ILE A 349 -14.51 -5.14 4.55
C ILE A 349 -13.31 -4.71 5.38
N ASP A 350 -12.53 -3.76 4.91
CA ASP A 350 -11.41 -3.21 5.66
C ASP A 350 -11.90 -2.04 6.52
N GLU A 351 -11.92 -2.22 7.84
CA GLU A 351 -12.24 -1.18 8.80
C GLU A 351 -11.01 -0.85 9.63
N SER A 352 -10.59 0.42 9.59
CA SER A 352 -9.32 0.85 10.18
C SER A 352 -9.37 2.28 10.72
N ALA A 353 -8.26 2.73 11.32
CA ALA A 353 -8.10 4.08 11.85
C ALA A 353 -9.23 4.53 12.81
N PRO A 354 -9.53 3.77 13.88
CA PRO A 354 -10.60 4.11 14.82
C PRO A 354 -10.26 5.39 15.60
N VAL A 355 -11.28 6.23 15.82
CA VAL A 355 -11.23 7.46 16.62
C VAL A 355 -12.42 7.49 17.59
N TRP A 356 -12.16 7.71 18.87
CA TRP A 356 -13.18 7.82 19.88
C TRP A 356 -13.92 9.15 19.81
N THR A 357 -15.23 9.14 19.99
CA THR A 357 -15.96 10.36 20.37
C THR A 357 -15.57 10.80 21.79
N PRO A 358 -15.64 12.12 22.12
CA PRO A 358 -15.22 12.63 23.43
C PRO A 358 -15.94 12.00 24.64
N ASP A 359 -17.17 11.52 24.44
CA ASP A 359 -17.95 10.78 25.44
C ASP A 359 -17.54 9.29 25.54
N GLY A 360 -16.70 8.82 24.59
CA GLY A 360 -16.27 7.43 24.53
C GLY A 360 -17.37 6.44 24.17
N ALA A 361 -18.52 6.89 23.66
CA ALA A 361 -19.65 6.03 23.33
C ALA A 361 -19.59 5.48 21.90
N ARG A 362 -18.92 6.18 20.98
CA ARG A 362 -18.84 5.82 19.57
C ARG A 362 -17.40 5.80 19.07
N LEU A 363 -17.20 5.06 17.98
CA LEU A 363 -16.02 5.13 17.14
C LEU A 363 -16.37 5.70 15.78
N VAL A 364 -15.53 6.60 15.28
CA VAL A 364 -15.48 7.02 13.89
C VAL A 364 -14.28 6.33 13.27
N PHE A 365 -14.43 5.76 12.07
CA PHE A 365 -13.40 4.92 11.48
C PHE A 365 -13.44 4.97 9.95
N ARG A 366 -12.37 4.55 9.33
CA ARG A 366 -12.29 4.34 7.89
C ARG A 366 -12.94 3.01 7.54
N VAL A 367 -13.69 2.99 6.44
CA VAL A 367 -14.30 1.79 5.86
C VAL A 367 -14.02 1.72 4.36
N ASP A 368 -13.61 0.54 3.86
CA ASP A 368 -13.34 0.28 2.44
C ASP A 368 -14.29 -0.83 1.95
N ASP A 369 -15.53 -0.45 1.64
CA ASP A 369 -16.61 -1.38 1.27
C ASP A 369 -16.90 -1.38 -0.25
N LYS A 370 -17.08 -0.22 -0.89
CA LYS A 370 -17.67 -0.13 -2.25
C LYS A 370 -16.98 0.84 -3.21
N GLY A 371 -15.83 1.38 -2.84
CA GLY A 371 -15.18 2.41 -3.63
C GLY A 371 -13.89 2.89 -2.98
N PRO A 372 -13.50 4.14 -3.18
CA PRO A 372 -12.48 4.75 -2.35
C PRO A 372 -12.90 4.68 -0.89
N PRO A 373 -11.96 4.42 0.04
CA PRO A 373 -12.27 4.36 1.46
C PRO A 373 -12.96 5.61 1.97
N ASP A 374 -14.06 5.40 2.69
CA ASP A 374 -14.93 6.42 3.27
C ASP A 374 -14.80 6.46 4.80
N ILE A 375 -15.56 7.34 5.46
CA ILE A 375 -15.62 7.43 6.92
C ILE A 375 -17.03 7.02 7.40
N ALA A 376 -17.05 6.11 8.37
CA ALA A 376 -18.25 5.62 9.04
C ALA A 376 -18.17 5.87 10.56
N GLU A 377 -19.29 5.71 11.25
CA GLU A 377 -19.34 5.66 12.71
C GLU A 377 -20.15 4.46 13.22
N MET A 378 -19.86 4.02 14.45
CA MET A 378 -20.60 2.98 15.14
C MET A 378 -20.73 3.26 16.65
N ILE A 379 -21.76 2.70 17.28
CA ILE A 379 -21.92 2.71 18.74
C ILE A 379 -21.18 1.51 19.31
N VAL A 380 -20.23 1.74 20.20
CA VAL A 380 -19.44 0.67 20.81
C VAL A 380 -20.33 -0.22 21.68
N GLY A 381 -20.31 -1.53 21.39
CA GLY A 381 -21.16 -2.50 22.07
C GLY A 381 -22.54 -2.70 21.44
N SER A 382 -22.82 -2.08 20.29
CA SER A 382 -24.07 -2.24 19.54
C SER A 382 -23.77 -2.71 18.12
N PRO A 383 -23.57 -4.02 17.89
CA PRO A 383 -23.32 -4.55 16.54
C PRO A 383 -24.44 -4.18 15.57
N GLY A 384 -24.08 -3.84 14.32
CA GLY A 384 -25.04 -3.42 13.29
C GLY A 384 -25.47 -1.96 13.40
N SER A 385 -24.80 -1.16 14.24
CA SER A 385 -25.04 0.29 14.37
C SER A 385 -24.20 1.13 13.42
N GLU A 386 -23.45 0.50 12.52
CA GLU A 386 -22.57 1.16 11.56
C GLU A 386 -23.37 2.01 10.58
N ARG A 387 -22.94 3.24 10.37
CA ARG A 387 -23.51 4.15 9.38
C ARG A 387 -22.43 5.00 8.72
N SER A 388 -22.58 5.22 7.42
CA SER A 388 -21.73 6.16 6.69
C SER A 388 -21.86 7.56 7.25
N LEU A 389 -20.74 8.24 7.43
CA LEU A 389 -20.64 9.60 7.93
C LEU A 389 -20.20 10.58 6.83
N LEU A 390 -19.18 10.21 6.05
CA LEU A 390 -18.67 11.00 4.94
C LEU A 390 -18.36 10.08 3.76
N ILE A 391 -18.78 10.48 2.56
CA ILE A 391 -18.48 9.83 1.28
C ILE A 391 -17.95 10.91 0.34
N LEU A 392 -16.67 10.84 0.02
CA LEU A 392 -15.98 11.84 -0.81
C LEU A 392 -15.11 11.18 -1.88
N PRO A 393 -14.78 11.89 -2.97
CA PRO A 393 -13.73 11.43 -3.88
C PRO A 393 -12.37 11.34 -3.20
N GLY A 394 -11.63 10.27 -3.45
CA GLY A 394 -10.31 10.01 -2.86
C GLY A 394 -10.37 9.08 -1.65
N VAL A 395 -9.25 8.87 -1.01
CA VAL A 395 -9.11 8.02 0.18
C VAL A 395 -9.26 8.87 1.42
N GLN A 396 -10.28 8.62 2.24
CA GLN A 396 -10.46 9.28 3.51
C GLN A 396 -9.93 8.42 4.66
N GLN A 397 -9.32 9.07 5.66
CA GLN A 397 -8.87 8.44 6.90
C GLN A 397 -9.22 9.32 8.09
N SER A 398 -10.01 8.77 9.01
CA SER A 398 -10.34 9.45 10.26
C SER A 398 -9.10 9.62 11.14
N GLU A 399 -8.94 10.79 11.77
CA GLU A 399 -7.75 11.07 12.58
C GLU A 399 -8.06 11.51 13.99
N ASP A 400 -8.96 12.50 14.17
CA ASP A 400 -9.32 12.97 15.51
C ASP A 400 -10.68 13.70 15.52
N ILE A 401 -11.31 13.79 16.69
CA ILE A 401 -12.54 14.54 16.92
C ILE A 401 -12.25 15.66 17.91
N SER A 402 -12.78 16.86 17.60
CA SER A 402 -12.63 18.02 18.48
C SER A 402 -13.19 17.73 19.88
N PRO A 403 -12.63 18.33 20.95
CA PRO A 403 -13.05 18.06 22.32
C PRO A 403 -14.52 18.35 22.62
N ASP A 404 -15.14 19.23 21.84
CA ASP A 404 -16.58 19.55 21.92
C ASP A 404 -17.47 18.54 21.16
N GLY A 405 -16.86 17.56 20.46
CA GLY A 405 -17.55 16.53 19.68
C GLY A 405 -18.16 17.00 18.37
N ARG A 406 -17.88 18.23 17.92
CA ARG A 406 -18.57 18.85 16.78
C ARG A 406 -17.84 18.77 15.46
N ARG A 407 -16.53 18.52 15.48
CA ARG A 407 -15.69 18.51 14.28
C ARG A 407 -14.85 17.24 14.21
N LEU A 408 -14.77 16.67 13.02
CA LEU A 408 -13.83 15.63 12.65
C LEU A 408 -12.69 16.25 11.88
N VAL A 409 -11.44 15.94 12.25
CA VAL A 409 -10.29 16.14 11.41
C VAL A 409 -9.92 14.80 10.76
N PHE A 410 -9.68 14.84 9.45
CA PHE A 410 -9.40 13.65 8.66
C PHE A 410 -8.42 13.96 7.54
N LEU A 411 -7.79 12.94 7.01
CA LEU A 411 -6.99 13.04 5.80
C LEU A 411 -7.88 12.76 4.60
N ASN A 412 -7.62 13.47 3.49
CA ASN A 412 -8.18 13.16 2.18
C ASN A 412 -7.03 13.10 1.17
N ASP A 413 -6.77 11.90 0.67
CA ASP A 413 -5.73 11.62 -0.32
C ASP A 413 -6.39 11.54 -1.72
N ALA A 414 -6.77 12.68 -2.26
CA ALA A 414 -7.34 12.79 -3.61
C ALA A 414 -6.27 12.99 -4.69
N ALA A 415 -5.02 13.19 -4.28
CA ALA A 415 -3.85 13.38 -5.14
C ALA A 415 -2.71 12.45 -4.68
N SER A 416 -1.48 12.79 -4.93
CA SER A 416 -0.32 12.00 -4.50
C SER A 416 0.15 12.27 -3.06
N THR A 417 -0.47 13.23 -2.38
CA THR A 417 -0.16 13.68 -1.00
C THR A 417 -1.45 13.77 -0.19
N ALA A 418 -1.36 13.47 1.10
CA ALA A 418 -2.49 13.62 2.00
C ALA A 418 -2.64 15.08 2.42
N ASP A 419 -3.85 15.61 2.30
CA ASP A 419 -4.27 16.91 2.79
C ASP A 419 -5.09 16.75 4.09
N ILE A 420 -5.06 17.76 4.96
CA ILE A 420 -5.86 17.77 6.18
C ILE A 420 -7.18 18.51 5.93
N TRP A 421 -8.28 17.86 6.25
CA TRP A 421 -9.64 18.37 6.09
C TRP A 421 -10.39 18.38 7.43
N LEU A 422 -11.37 19.27 7.52
CA LEU A 422 -12.31 19.35 8.64
C LEU A 422 -13.73 19.13 8.12
N ALA A 423 -14.51 18.35 8.85
CA ALA A 423 -15.95 18.22 8.63
C ALA A 423 -16.72 18.49 9.92
N SER A 424 -17.92 19.07 9.81
CA SER A 424 -18.87 19.14 10.94
C SER A 424 -19.41 17.75 11.21
N LEU A 425 -19.53 17.36 12.47
CA LEU A 425 -20.28 16.16 12.90
C LEU A 425 -21.76 16.45 13.15
N GLU A 426 -22.19 17.71 13.00
CA GLU A 426 -23.56 18.18 13.10
C GLU A 426 -24.06 18.70 11.74
N GLY A 427 -25.32 18.48 11.43
CA GLY A 427 -25.96 19.02 10.22
C GLY A 427 -25.59 18.28 8.93
N ASP A 428 -25.15 19.02 7.93
CA ASP A 428 -24.89 18.50 6.56
C ASP A 428 -23.48 17.92 6.36
N HIS A 429 -22.69 17.84 7.40
CA HIS A 429 -21.31 17.29 7.42
C HIS A 429 -20.36 17.89 6.36
N GLN A 430 -20.60 19.12 5.88
CA GLN A 430 -19.84 19.72 4.78
C GLN A 430 -18.34 19.77 5.07
N PRO A 431 -17.51 19.02 4.31
CA PRO A 431 -16.07 18.98 4.51
C PRO A 431 -15.40 20.20 3.88
N LYS A 432 -14.34 20.69 4.54
CA LYS A 432 -13.52 21.81 4.04
C LYS A 432 -12.04 21.48 4.20
N PRO A 433 -11.19 21.78 3.21
CA PRO A 433 -9.75 21.69 3.40
C PRO A 433 -9.33 22.66 4.51
N TRP A 434 -8.57 22.17 5.47
CA TRP A 434 -7.98 22.99 6.52
C TRP A 434 -6.53 23.35 6.18
N LEU A 435 -5.76 22.37 5.66
CA LEU A 435 -4.43 22.57 5.13
C LEU A 435 -4.30 21.74 3.85
N ARG A 436 -4.03 22.44 2.76
CA ARG A 436 -3.79 21.84 1.45
C ARG A 436 -2.49 22.42 0.87
N SER A 437 -1.54 21.53 0.59
CA SER A 437 -0.22 21.95 0.13
C SER A 437 0.38 20.91 -0.84
N PRO A 438 1.53 21.17 -1.46
CA PRO A 438 2.23 20.14 -2.25
C PRO A 438 2.98 19.11 -1.38
N PHE A 439 2.89 19.19 -0.06
CA PHE A 439 3.57 18.31 0.89
C PHE A 439 2.62 17.26 1.45
N ASP A 440 3.17 16.28 2.18
CA ASP A 440 2.40 15.19 2.79
C ASP A 440 2.14 15.51 4.28
N GLU A 441 0.91 15.94 4.60
CA GLU A 441 0.48 16.25 5.95
C GLU A 441 -0.24 15.04 6.57
N ARG A 442 0.16 14.66 7.79
CA ARG A 442 -0.41 13.48 8.46
C ARG A 442 -0.61 13.68 9.96
N ASN A 443 -1.32 12.74 10.55
CA ASN A 443 -1.52 12.62 12.02
C ASN A 443 -2.06 13.88 12.70
N PRO A 444 -3.05 14.60 12.15
CA PRO A 444 -3.58 15.79 12.81
C PRO A 444 -4.30 15.42 14.12
N ARG A 445 -4.09 16.25 15.17
CA ARG A 445 -4.68 16.08 16.50
C ARG A 445 -5.13 17.41 17.05
N PHE A 446 -6.37 17.50 17.51
CA PHE A 446 -6.85 18.67 18.22
C PHE A 446 -6.15 18.82 19.56
N SER A 447 -5.83 20.04 19.95
CA SER A 447 -5.47 20.33 21.33
C SER A 447 -6.69 20.13 22.24
N PRO A 448 -6.51 19.83 23.55
CA PRO A 448 -7.62 19.61 24.48
C PRO A 448 -8.56 20.80 24.65
N ASP A 449 -8.13 22.03 24.33
CA ASP A 449 -8.98 23.22 24.29
C ASP A 449 -9.63 23.47 22.92
N GLY A 450 -9.36 22.61 21.94
CA GLY A 450 -9.90 22.65 20.58
C GLY A 450 -9.40 23.82 19.71
N ARG A 451 -8.46 24.62 20.22
CA ARG A 451 -7.98 25.85 19.53
C ARG A 451 -6.87 25.60 18.54
N TRP A 452 -6.12 24.50 18.70
CA TRP A 452 -4.95 24.18 17.91
C TRP A 452 -5.06 22.79 17.31
N ILE A 453 -4.42 22.58 16.18
CA ILE A 453 -4.18 21.26 15.57
C ILE A 453 -2.67 21.06 15.49
N ALA A 454 -2.18 19.97 16.08
CA ALA A 454 -0.84 19.46 15.86
C ALA A 454 -0.87 18.44 14.73
N TYR A 455 0.12 18.46 13.82
CA TYR A 455 0.24 17.55 12.70
C TYR A 455 1.71 17.35 12.33
N ASP A 456 2.03 16.37 11.52
CA ASP A 456 3.36 16.28 10.94
C ASP A 456 3.33 16.50 9.42
N SER A 457 4.40 17.10 8.88
CA SER A 457 4.56 17.42 7.46
C SER A 457 6.03 17.27 7.06
N ASP A 458 6.26 16.98 5.79
CA ASP A 458 7.60 16.92 5.19
C ASP A 458 8.03 18.20 4.46
N GLU A 459 7.33 19.29 4.68
CA GLU A 459 7.55 20.59 4.01
C GLU A 459 8.96 21.19 4.19
N SER A 460 9.65 20.84 5.29
CA SER A 460 11.03 21.28 5.54
C SER A 460 12.10 20.39 4.88
N GLY A 461 11.67 19.37 4.10
CA GLY A 461 12.54 18.34 3.51
C GLY A 461 12.78 17.13 4.42
N THR A 462 12.34 17.20 5.67
CA THR A 462 12.26 16.10 6.63
C THR A 462 10.91 16.17 7.33
N ARG A 463 10.40 15.00 7.79
CA ARG A 463 9.11 14.98 8.49
C ARG A 463 9.25 15.60 9.87
N GLU A 464 8.48 16.65 10.14
CA GLU A 464 8.48 17.41 11.38
C GLU A 464 7.08 17.69 11.90
N VAL A 465 6.97 17.90 13.20
CA VAL A 465 5.72 18.26 13.86
C VAL A 465 5.51 19.77 13.84
N TYR A 466 4.30 20.17 13.47
CA TYR A 466 3.81 21.55 13.45
C TYR A 466 2.55 21.69 14.29
N VAL A 467 2.29 22.92 14.71
CA VAL A 467 1.03 23.30 15.37
C VAL A 467 0.51 24.58 14.71
N ALA A 468 -0.79 24.60 14.39
CA ALA A 468 -1.48 25.76 13.82
C ALA A 468 -2.87 25.92 14.43
N LEU A 469 -3.49 27.12 14.24
CA LEU A 469 -4.84 27.40 14.73
C LEU A 469 -5.88 26.54 14.01
N THR A 470 -6.85 26.03 14.75
CA THR A 470 -7.97 25.25 14.19
C THR A 470 -8.81 26.05 13.19
N GLU A 471 -8.96 27.34 13.37
CA GLU A 471 -9.73 28.23 12.48
C GLU A 471 -9.01 28.58 11.18
N GLY A 472 -7.77 28.06 10.98
CA GLY A 472 -7.01 28.19 9.75
C GLY A 472 -5.51 27.99 9.96
N ALA A 473 -4.89 27.24 9.08
CA ALA A 473 -3.47 26.87 9.16
C ALA A 473 -2.49 27.99 8.72
N GLY A 474 -2.89 29.26 8.76
CA GLY A 474 -2.09 30.37 8.21
C GLY A 474 -0.73 30.54 8.90
N GLU A 475 -0.71 30.76 10.21
CA GLU A 475 0.52 30.81 11.00
C GLU A 475 0.74 29.47 11.69
N LYS A 476 1.86 28.81 11.39
CA LYS A 476 2.23 27.51 11.98
C LYS A 476 3.54 27.60 12.71
N LYS A 477 3.64 26.83 13.78
CA LYS A 477 4.84 26.74 14.61
C LYS A 477 5.45 25.35 14.49
N ARG A 478 6.72 25.28 14.08
CA ARG A 478 7.50 24.05 14.07
C ARG A 478 7.90 23.66 15.50
N ILE A 479 7.64 22.39 15.84
CA ILE A 479 7.83 21.85 17.19
C ILE A 479 9.06 20.95 17.28
N SER A 480 9.35 20.18 16.22
CA SER A 480 10.41 19.17 16.20
C SER A 480 11.50 19.50 15.17
N PRO A 481 12.38 20.49 15.41
CA PRO A 481 13.36 20.94 14.41
C PRO A 481 14.42 19.92 14.00
N SER A 482 14.49 18.78 14.70
CA SER A 482 15.37 17.64 14.38
C SER A 482 14.62 16.44 13.83
N GLY A 483 13.40 16.65 13.35
CA GLY A 483 12.50 15.59 12.89
C GLY A 483 11.54 15.11 13.96
N GLY A 484 10.35 14.67 13.55
CA GLY A 484 9.34 14.15 14.43
C GLY A 484 8.05 13.78 13.69
N ARG A 485 7.29 12.86 14.25
CA ARG A 485 6.04 12.36 13.67
C ARG A 485 5.03 11.96 14.75
N ALA A 486 3.78 11.79 14.33
CA ALA A 486 2.68 11.29 15.16
C ALA A 486 2.49 12.09 16.48
N PRO A 487 2.17 13.40 16.41
CA PRO A 487 1.97 14.20 17.60
C PRO A 487 0.81 13.71 18.46
N ARG A 488 0.95 13.80 19.80
CA ARG A 488 -0.08 13.47 20.79
C ARG A 488 -0.08 14.52 21.90
N TRP A 489 -1.26 15.03 22.23
CA TRP A 489 -1.40 15.96 23.35
C TRP A 489 -1.57 15.22 24.67
N SER A 490 -1.01 15.78 25.75
CA SER A 490 -1.51 15.46 27.08
C SER A 490 -2.93 16.02 27.25
N ARG A 491 -3.78 15.35 28.01
CA ARG A 491 -5.19 15.78 28.19
C ARG A 491 -5.34 17.17 28.82
N ASP A 492 -4.40 17.56 29.66
CA ASP A 492 -4.36 18.89 30.28
C ASP A 492 -3.78 19.98 29.35
N GLY A 493 -3.35 19.61 28.15
CA GLY A 493 -2.79 20.51 27.14
C GLY A 493 -1.42 21.10 27.49
N LYS A 494 -0.76 20.61 28.53
CA LYS A 494 0.54 21.15 28.96
C LYS A 494 1.75 20.51 28.29
N GLU A 495 1.56 19.38 27.64
CA GLU A 495 2.62 18.69 26.91
C GLU A 495 2.14 18.24 25.53
N LEU A 496 3.04 18.29 24.56
CA LEU A 496 2.90 17.69 23.25
C LEU A 496 3.99 16.62 23.10
N PHE A 497 3.58 15.39 22.84
CA PHE A 497 4.49 14.27 22.62
C PHE A 497 4.63 13.99 21.12
N TYR A 498 5.78 13.48 20.70
CA TYR A 498 5.99 12.97 19.36
C TYR A 498 7.06 11.88 19.32
N ALA A 499 7.07 11.06 18.27
CA ALA A 499 8.14 10.11 18.00
C ALA A 499 9.23 10.79 17.17
N ALA A 500 10.46 10.79 17.67
CA ALA A 500 11.65 11.29 16.97
C ALA A 500 12.18 10.27 15.95
N PRO A 501 13.06 10.66 15.00
CA PRO A 501 13.61 9.75 13.97
C PRO A 501 14.43 8.58 14.54
N ASP A 502 14.95 8.70 15.75
CA ASP A 502 15.70 7.64 16.46
C ASP A 502 14.80 6.72 17.30
N ASP A 503 13.47 6.80 17.12
CA ASP A 503 12.45 6.10 17.89
C ASP A 503 12.37 6.49 19.37
N SER A 504 12.87 7.66 19.73
CA SER A 504 12.63 8.26 21.05
C SER A 504 11.27 8.91 21.11
N ILE A 505 10.57 8.78 22.24
CA ILE A 505 9.40 9.59 22.56
C ILE A 505 9.88 10.88 23.23
N VAL A 506 9.51 12.01 22.66
CA VAL A 506 9.88 13.35 23.13
C VAL A 506 8.65 14.04 23.70
N ALA A 507 8.81 14.68 24.87
CA ALA A 507 7.81 15.53 25.49
C ALA A 507 8.23 17.01 25.33
N VAL A 508 7.33 17.84 24.82
CA VAL A 508 7.53 19.29 24.69
C VAL A 508 6.54 19.99 25.60
N PRO A 509 7.01 20.75 26.62
CA PRO A 509 6.14 21.59 27.44
C PRO A 509 5.42 22.64 26.60
N VAL A 510 4.12 22.78 26.80
CA VAL A 510 3.26 23.70 26.05
C VAL A 510 2.55 24.64 27.02
N THR A 511 2.45 25.90 26.61
CA THR A 511 1.52 26.87 27.19
C THR A 511 0.62 27.37 26.08
N SER A 512 -0.65 26.93 26.09
CA SER A 512 -1.68 27.37 25.17
C SER A 512 -2.50 28.49 25.81
N GLY A 513 -2.75 29.54 25.03
CA GLY A 513 -3.51 30.71 25.46
C GLY A 513 -3.81 31.59 24.24
N ALA A 514 -3.80 32.88 24.38
CA ALA A 514 -3.85 33.81 23.24
C ALA A 514 -2.64 33.61 22.29
N THR A 515 -1.51 33.16 22.82
CA THR A 515 -0.32 32.79 22.06
C THR A 515 0.11 31.37 22.43
N PHE A 516 0.55 30.60 21.43
CA PHE A 516 1.10 29.26 21.61
C PHE A 516 2.62 29.36 21.89
N ARG A 517 3.06 28.81 23.02
CA ARG A 517 4.49 28.77 23.40
C ARG A 517 4.91 27.36 23.75
N THR A 518 6.15 27.02 23.46
CA THR A 518 6.76 25.73 23.78
C THR A 518 8.07 25.94 24.55
N GLY A 519 8.32 25.06 25.52
CA GLY A 519 9.64 24.88 26.11
C GLY A 519 10.54 23.97 25.26
N PRO A 520 11.74 23.68 25.72
CA PRO A 520 12.64 22.72 25.09
C PRO A 520 12.05 21.31 25.17
N GLY A 521 12.18 20.54 24.08
CA GLY A 521 11.80 19.13 24.06
C GLY A 521 12.70 18.28 24.95
N LEU A 522 12.11 17.37 25.70
CA LEU A 522 12.80 16.39 26.55
C LEU A 522 12.59 15.00 25.98
N SER A 523 13.67 14.32 25.56
CA SER A 523 13.61 12.91 25.22
C SER A 523 13.33 12.10 26.48
N LEU A 524 12.21 11.38 26.50
CA LEU A 524 11.78 10.59 27.66
C LEU A 524 12.45 9.22 27.67
N PHE A 525 12.30 8.49 26.58
CA PHE A 525 12.86 7.15 26.39
C PHE A 525 12.92 6.79 24.91
N ARG A 526 13.75 5.80 24.59
CA ARG A 526 13.86 5.22 23.25
C ARG A 526 13.28 3.81 23.24
N VAL A 527 12.57 3.45 22.15
CA VAL A 527 12.08 2.09 21.92
C VAL A 527 13.04 1.38 20.96
N GLU A 528 13.83 0.45 21.46
CA GLU A 528 14.92 -0.18 20.69
C GLU A 528 14.46 -0.98 19.48
N THR A 529 13.27 -1.58 19.54
CA THR A 529 12.65 -2.31 18.44
C THR A 529 11.92 -1.42 17.43
N GLY A 530 11.88 -0.12 17.71
CA GLY A 530 11.20 0.89 16.90
C GLY A 530 9.77 1.18 17.36
N VAL A 531 9.28 2.37 17.01
CA VAL A 531 7.91 2.82 17.25
C VAL A 531 7.17 2.87 15.92
N ARG A 532 6.14 2.02 15.72
CA ARG A 532 5.26 2.16 14.55
C ARG A 532 4.16 3.18 14.80
N ASN A 533 3.46 3.05 15.91
CA ASN A 533 2.45 3.98 16.38
C ASN A 533 2.47 4.04 17.91
N PHE A 534 1.91 5.09 18.49
CA PHE A 534 1.73 5.19 19.94
C PHE A 534 0.54 6.07 20.30
N ASP A 535 0.06 5.92 21.52
CA ASP A 535 -0.88 6.83 22.13
C ASP A 535 -0.54 7.05 23.61
N VAL A 536 -1.08 8.10 24.22
CA VAL A 536 -0.72 8.55 25.57
C VAL A 536 -1.95 8.44 26.47
N SER A 537 -1.76 7.88 27.68
CA SER A 537 -2.82 7.84 28.68
C SER A 537 -3.31 9.25 29.03
N PRO A 538 -4.60 9.43 29.39
CA PRO A 538 -5.14 10.76 29.67
C PRO A 538 -4.39 11.55 30.74
N ASP A 539 -3.78 10.87 31.69
CA ASP A 539 -2.95 11.48 32.76
C ASP A 539 -1.50 11.78 32.33
N GLY A 540 -1.12 11.44 31.09
CA GLY A 540 0.23 11.66 30.54
C GLY A 540 1.32 10.80 31.18
N SER A 541 0.94 9.81 32.00
CA SER A 541 1.91 9.01 32.78
C SER A 541 2.40 7.76 32.07
N ARG A 542 1.60 7.23 31.11
CA ARG A 542 1.86 5.98 30.40
C ARG A 542 1.68 6.15 28.90
N PHE A 543 2.42 5.35 28.16
CA PHE A 543 2.40 5.31 26.69
C PHE A 543 2.05 3.90 26.25
N LEU A 544 1.07 3.77 25.38
CA LEU A 544 0.80 2.53 24.68
C LEU A 544 1.51 2.59 23.32
N VAL A 545 2.48 1.71 23.11
CA VAL A 545 3.36 1.73 21.94
C VAL A 545 3.14 0.45 21.14
N THR A 546 2.98 0.58 19.82
CA THR A 546 3.06 -0.57 18.90
C THR A 546 4.52 -0.76 18.50
N THR A 547 5.08 -1.90 18.85
CA THR A 547 6.51 -2.19 18.63
C THR A 547 6.69 -3.57 18.00
N PRO A 548 7.55 -3.73 16.98
CA PRO A 548 7.85 -5.04 16.38
C PRO A 548 8.32 -6.05 17.42
N LEU A 549 8.04 -7.34 17.19
CA LEU A 549 8.52 -8.45 18.02
C LEU A 549 10.04 -8.53 18.04
N GLU A 550 10.65 -8.30 16.90
CA GLU A 550 12.08 -8.19 16.70
C GLU A 550 12.37 -6.92 15.91
N LYS A 551 13.57 -6.38 16.02
CA LYS A 551 13.99 -5.28 15.16
C LYS A 551 13.86 -5.74 13.72
N SER A 552 12.75 -5.36 13.07
CA SER A 552 12.49 -5.78 11.69
C SER A 552 13.64 -5.33 10.82
N PRO A 553 14.17 -6.21 9.96
CA PRO A 553 15.05 -5.74 8.91
C PRO A 553 14.27 -4.68 8.10
N GLU A 554 14.88 -3.54 7.86
CA GLU A 554 14.33 -2.39 7.13
C GLU A 554 13.92 -2.69 5.68
N SER A 555 13.66 -3.96 5.36
CA SER A 555 13.56 -4.46 4.00
C SER A 555 12.25 -5.19 3.77
N PRO A 556 11.22 -4.49 3.27
CA PRO A 556 9.96 -5.15 2.93
C PRO A 556 10.06 -6.01 1.66
N ILE A 557 11.11 -5.85 0.84
CA ILE A 557 11.23 -6.52 -0.46
C ILE A 557 12.06 -7.79 -0.34
N ARG A 558 11.53 -8.89 -0.83
CA ARG A 558 12.19 -10.21 -0.94
C ARG A 558 12.37 -10.57 -2.40
N VAL A 559 13.49 -11.20 -2.72
CA VAL A 559 13.79 -11.69 -4.08
C VAL A 559 14.12 -13.17 -4.03
N ILE A 560 13.59 -13.92 -5.00
CA ILE A 560 13.88 -15.34 -5.24
C ILE A 560 14.45 -15.46 -6.64
N LEU A 561 15.70 -15.89 -6.77
CA LEU A 561 16.30 -16.26 -8.04
C LEU A 561 16.09 -17.76 -8.29
N ASN A 562 15.99 -18.16 -9.55
CA ASN A 562 15.86 -19.56 -9.98
C ASN A 562 14.66 -20.28 -9.32
N TRP A 563 13.52 -19.58 -9.16
CA TRP A 563 12.35 -20.16 -8.50
C TRP A 563 11.85 -21.44 -9.17
N THR A 564 12.02 -21.58 -10.50
CA THR A 564 11.65 -22.78 -11.27
C THR A 564 12.41 -24.03 -10.84
N ALA A 565 13.56 -23.89 -10.19
CA ALA A 565 14.28 -25.03 -9.61
C ALA A 565 13.52 -25.70 -8.47
N ALA A 566 12.63 -24.97 -7.76
CA ALA A 566 11.74 -25.53 -6.76
C ALA A 566 10.63 -26.41 -7.36
N MET A 567 10.35 -26.27 -8.66
CA MET A 567 9.33 -27.05 -9.38
C MET A 567 9.83 -28.43 -9.81
N LYS A 568 11.14 -28.62 -9.88
CA LYS A 568 11.73 -29.93 -10.18
C LYS A 568 11.72 -30.75 -8.90
N LYS A 569 10.71 -31.63 -8.74
CA LYS A 569 10.73 -32.63 -7.67
C LYS A 569 12.04 -33.44 -7.77
N GLU A 570 12.75 -33.59 -6.66
CA GLU A 570 13.80 -34.60 -6.55
C GLU A 570 13.18 -35.93 -6.95
N LYS A 571 13.71 -36.52 -8.03
CA LYS A 571 13.35 -37.86 -8.49
C LYS A 571 13.99 -38.90 -7.57
#